data_6df7923cc699a11c4290feed70d8a20f
#
_entry.id   6df7923cc699a11c4290feed70d8a20f
#
_cell.length_a   1.000
_cell.length_b   1.000
_cell.length_c   1.000
_cell.angle_alpha   90.00
_cell.angle_beta   90.00
_cell.angle_gamma   90.00
#
_symmetry.space_group_name_H-M   'P 1'
#
loop_
_entity.id
_entity.type
_entity.pdbx_description
1 polymer ?
#
loop_
_entity_poly.entity_id
_entity_poly.type
_entity_poly.pdbx_seq_one_letter_code
_entity_poly.pdbx_strand_id
1 'polypeptide(L)'
;MQFFILVILICLFVFLYCVYLLANDDFIFLRRDVTMEKLFNLIFLGGLISLFSARLFYGFGEKSIFANPFVFLLFPYFPGLSLLGGVLGAVVTLLFLANRRKNLLPLGRMADFFSIAFLVTLPVGFLGFLMFSETGFSAIKAGSMVVTYLILFVIFLKFLLPQLLNGKLKEGTITLLFLICFSVVNLISNAFPKIHVLDFFKNIENLILIVIFICALVLLVRQEKLLLKIKEFRRKK
;
A
#
# COMPACT_ATOMS: atom_id res chain seq x y z
N MET A 1 -10.88 17.87 14.18
CA MET A 1 -11.31 16.47 14.23
C MET A 1 -12.21 16.06 13.06
N GLN A 2 -13.25 16.81 12.72
CA GLN A 2 -14.15 16.51 11.59
C GLN A 2 -13.44 16.39 10.24
N PHE A 3 -12.39 17.17 10.03
CA PHE A 3 -11.60 17.15 8.79
C PHE A 3 -10.79 15.85 8.58
N PHE A 4 -10.33 15.19 9.64
CA PHE A 4 -9.62 13.92 9.51
C PHE A 4 -10.50 12.82 8.89
N ILE A 5 -11.76 12.74 9.34
CA ILE A 5 -12.75 11.82 8.77
C ILE A 5 -13.02 12.16 7.31
N LEU A 6 -13.15 13.46 6.99
CA LEU A 6 -13.37 13.93 5.62
C LEU A 6 -12.21 13.52 4.70
N VAL A 7 -10.95 13.66 5.14
CA VAL A 7 -9.79 13.21 4.37
C VAL A 7 -9.85 11.70 4.12
N ILE A 8 -10.18 10.89 5.14
CA ILE A 8 -10.31 9.43 4.98
C ILE A 8 -11.43 9.10 3.99
N LEU A 9 -12.56 9.77 4.05
CA LEU A 9 -13.67 9.58 3.11
C LEU A 9 -13.24 9.94 1.68
N ILE A 10 -12.57 11.07 1.49
CA ILE A 10 -12.04 11.46 0.17
C ILE A 10 -11.07 10.40 -0.34
N CYS A 11 -10.14 9.93 0.49
CA CYS A 11 -9.21 8.85 0.13
C CYS A 11 -9.97 7.57 -0.28
N LEU A 12 -11.01 7.20 0.46
CA LEU A 12 -11.84 6.03 0.14
C LEU A 12 -12.55 6.21 -1.21
N PHE A 13 -13.16 7.36 -1.47
CA PHE A 13 -13.82 7.63 -2.76
C PHE A 13 -12.83 7.61 -3.93
N VAL A 14 -11.66 8.25 -3.78
CA VAL A 14 -10.61 8.24 -4.79
C VAL A 14 -10.12 6.81 -5.07
N PHE A 15 -9.93 6.01 -4.01
CA PHE A 15 -9.53 4.62 -4.13
C PHE A 15 -10.57 3.78 -4.89
N LEU A 16 -11.83 3.85 -4.46
CA LEU A 16 -12.95 3.13 -5.10
C LEU A 16 -13.11 3.51 -6.56
N TYR A 17 -13.05 4.81 -6.86
CA TYR A 17 -13.17 5.31 -8.23
C TYR A 17 -12.01 4.84 -9.12
N CYS A 18 -10.78 4.90 -8.61
CA CYS A 18 -9.62 4.41 -9.34
C CYS A 18 -9.70 2.90 -9.61
N VAL A 19 -10.09 2.10 -8.60
CA VAL A 19 -10.27 0.65 -8.80
C VAL A 19 -11.40 0.38 -9.79
N TYR A 20 -12.51 1.12 -9.72
CA TYR A 20 -13.60 1.00 -10.69
C TYR A 20 -13.11 1.23 -12.13
N LEU A 21 -12.39 2.33 -12.37
CA LEU A 21 -11.84 2.64 -13.70
C LEU A 21 -10.89 1.55 -14.22
N LEU A 22 -10.05 1.00 -13.35
CA LEU A 22 -9.09 -0.04 -13.74
C LEU A 22 -9.74 -1.40 -13.98
N ALA A 23 -10.80 -1.71 -13.24
CA ALA A 23 -11.44 -3.02 -13.27
C ALA A 23 -12.58 -3.13 -14.31
N ASN A 24 -13.26 -2.00 -14.61
CA ASN A 24 -14.44 -1.99 -15.46
C ASN A 24 -14.16 -2.50 -16.88
N ASP A 25 -13.01 -2.13 -17.44
CA ASP A 25 -12.62 -2.48 -18.81
C ASP A 25 -11.56 -3.59 -18.86
N ASP A 26 -11.28 -4.25 -17.71
CA ASP A 26 -10.28 -5.32 -17.68
C ASP A 26 -10.84 -6.65 -18.20
N PHE A 27 -10.23 -7.13 -19.29
CA PHE A 27 -10.63 -8.36 -19.97
C PHE A 27 -10.60 -9.61 -19.07
N ILE A 28 -9.66 -9.67 -18.10
CA ILE A 28 -9.54 -10.83 -17.20
C ILE A 28 -10.71 -10.86 -16.23
N PHE A 29 -11.15 -9.71 -15.73
CA PHE A 29 -12.31 -9.61 -14.84
C PHE A 29 -13.59 -9.97 -15.59
N LEU A 30 -13.76 -9.47 -16.82
CA LEU A 30 -14.91 -9.81 -17.67
C LEU A 30 -14.95 -11.32 -17.96
N ARG A 31 -13.81 -11.92 -18.30
CA ARG A 31 -13.73 -13.37 -18.59
C ARG A 31 -14.00 -14.27 -17.38
N ARG A 32 -13.73 -13.79 -16.17
CA ARG A 32 -13.92 -14.53 -14.91
C ARG A 32 -15.22 -14.20 -14.19
N ASP A 33 -16.13 -13.46 -14.83
CA ASP A 33 -17.40 -13.01 -14.26
C ASP A 33 -17.25 -12.36 -12.88
N VAL A 34 -16.20 -11.54 -12.72
CA VAL A 34 -15.98 -10.78 -11.49
C VAL A 34 -16.89 -9.57 -11.50
N THR A 35 -17.96 -9.65 -10.72
CA THR A 35 -18.89 -8.52 -10.58
C THR A 35 -18.27 -7.40 -9.74
N MET A 36 -18.60 -6.13 -10.08
CA MET A 36 -18.15 -4.96 -9.32
C MET A 36 -18.63 -5.01 -7.87
N GLU A 37 -19.78 -5.60 -7.60
CA GLU A 37 -20.29 -5.81 -6.26
C GLU A 37 -19.33 -6.68 -5.41
N LYS A 38 -18.85 -7.80 -5.96
CA LYS A 38 -17.87 -8.66 -5.27
C LYS A 38 -16.56 -7.90 -5.01
N LEU A 39 -16.12 -7.09 -5.98
CA LEU A 39 -14.91 -6.28 -5.86
C LEU A 39 -15.05 -5.25 -4.73
N PHE A 40 -16.15 -4.51 -4.71
CA PHE A 40 -16.40 -3.50 -3.67
C PHE A 40 -16.57 -4.11 -2.29
N ASN A 41 -17.29 -5.22 -2.15
CA ASN A 41 -17.43 -5.93 -0.89
C ASN A 41 -16.05 -6.35 -0.34
N LEU A 42 -15.13 -6.73 -1.22
CA LEU A 42 -13.76 -7.11 -0.88
C LEU A 42 -12.93 -5.90 -0.44
N ILE A 43 -13.10 -4.76 -1.12
CA ILE A 43 -12.47 -3.50 -0.74
C ILE A 43 -12.97 -3.02 0.63
N PHE A 44 -14.27 -3.07 0.89
CA PHE A 44 -14.82 -2.68 2.20
C PHE A 44 -14.31 -3.59 3.31
N LEU A 45 -14.32 -4.92 3.11
CA LEU A 45 -13.80 -5.87 4.08
C LEU A 45 -12.29 -5.64 4.31
N GLY A 46 -11.52 -5.52 3.24
CA GLY A 46 -10.09 -5.26 3.31
C GLY A 46 -9.78 -3.91 3.96
N GLY A 47 -10.57 -2.89 3.66
CA GLY A 47 -10.48 -1.56 4.25
C GLY A 47 -10.72 -1.58 5.77
N LEU A 48 -11.73 -2.30 6.24
CA LEU A 48 -12.00 -2.46 7.68
C LEU A 48 -10.84 -3.18 8.39
N ILE A 49 -10.33 -4.27 7.82
CA ILE A 49 -9.18 -5.00 8.38
C ILE A 49 -7.93 -4.12 8.35
N SER A 50 -7.73 -3.35 7.28
CA SER A 50 -6.62 -2.42 7.13
C SER A 50 -6.67 -1.30 8.19
N LEU A 51 -7.84 -0.70 8.41
CA LEU A 51 -8.04 0.32 9.46
C LEU A 51 -7.79 -0.25 10.85
N PHE A 52 -8.30 -1.44 11.14
CA PHE A 52 -8.07 -2.11 12.41
C PHE A 52 -6.58 -2.40 12.63
N SER A 53 -5.89 -2.92 11.61
CA SER A 53 -4.45 -3.17 11.65
C SER A 53 -3.65 -1.88 11.80
N ALA A 54 -4.05 -0.81 11.11
CA ALA A 54 -3.42 0.50 11.23
C ALA A 54 -3.49 1.04 12.67
N ARG A 55 -4.64 0.81 13.33
CA ARG A 55 -4.84 1.23 14.72
C ARG A 55 -4.04 0.38 15.69
N LEU A 56 -4.00 -0.95 15.48
CA LEU A 56 -3.17 -1.86 16.29
C LEU A 56 -1.69 -1.46 16.22
N PHE A 57 -1.16 -1.23 15.03
CA PHE A 57 0.24 -0.85 14.86
C PHE A 57 0.57 0.50 15.49
N TYR A 58 -0.34 1.46 15.41
CA TYR A 58 -0.17 2.73 16.09
C TYR A 58 -0.14 2.56 17.63
N GLY A 59 -1.01 1.69 18.16
CA GLY A 59 -1.06 1.37 19.60
C GLY A 59 0.22 0.71 20.12
N PHE A 60 0.98 -0.03 19.32
CA PHE A 60 2.30 -0.55 19.74
C PHE A 60 3.34 0.56 19.99
N GLY A 61 3.22 1.69 19.29
CA GLY A 61 4.04 2.88 19.56
C GLY A 61 3.54 3.67 20.78
N GLU A 62 2.22 3.80 20.91
CA GLU A 62 1.52 4.58 21.94
C GLU A 62 0.72 3.68 22.87
N LYS A 63 1.38 3.11 23.89
CA LYS A 63 0.78 2.11 24.81
C LYS A 63 -0.46 2.62 25.56
N SER A 64 -0.63 3.94 25.71
CA SER A 64 -1.78 4.57 26.34
C SER A 64 -3.11 4.21 25.66
N ILE A 65 -3.09 3.86 24.37
CA ILE A 65 -4.28 3.51 23.60
C ILE A 65 -4.86 2.15 24.01
N PHE A 66 -4.00 1.23 24.42
CA PHE A 66 -4.45 -0.09 24.90
C PHE A 66 -5.00 -0.06 26.33
N ALA A 67 -4.69 0.99 27.09
CA ALA A 67 -5.19 1.13 28.45
C ALA A 67 -6.70 1.35 28.51
N ASN A 68 -7.31 1.87 27.41
CA ASN A 68 -8.74 2.11 27.36
C ASN A 68 -9.33 1.64 26.02
N PRO A 69 -10.16 0.57 26.02
CA PRO A 69 -10.73 0.01 24.78
C PRO A 69 -11.62 1.00 24.01
N PHE A 70 -12.23 1.99 24.70
CA PHE A 70 -12.98 3.04 24.02
C PHE A 70 -12.09 3.96 23.19
N VAL A 71 -10.90 4.28 23.66
CA VAL A 71 -9.92 5.09 22.92
C VAL A 71 -9.43 4.34 21.69
N PHE A 72 -9.32 3.02 21.77
CA PHE A 72 -8.93 2.18 20.63
C PHE A 72 -10.03 2.18 19.55
N LEU A 73 -11.29 1.98 19.91
CA LEU A 73 -12.41 1.89 18.97
C LEU A 73 -12.84 3.22 18.39
N LEU A 74 -12.75 4.30 19.18
CA LEU A 74 -13.16 5.65 18.75
C LEU A 74 -12.06 6.38 17.98
N PHE A 75 -11.46 5.73 16.98
CA PHE A 75 -10.40 6.32 16.15
C PHE A 75 -10.77 7.66 15.49
N PRO A 76 -12.04 7.98 15.17
CA PRO A 76 -12.39 9.28 14.62
C PRO A 76 -12.16 10.43 15.62
N TYR A 77 -12.25 10.16 16.92
CA TYR A 77 -12.06 11.15 17.98
C TYR A 77 -10.62 11.21 18.49
N PHE A 78 -9.89 10.08 18.39
CA PHE A 78 -8.51 9.94 18.82
C PHE A 78 -7.63 9.62 17.60
N PRO A 79 -7.09 10.65 16.91
CA PRO A 79 -6.28 10.45 15.71
C PRO A 79 -5.04 9.62 16.03
N GLY A 80 -4.64 8.82 15.08
CA GLY A 80 -3.46 7.96 15.19
C GLY A 80 -3.69 6.65 14.43
N LEU A 81 -3.19 6.62 13.21
CA LEU A 81 -3.21 5.45 12.32
C LEU A 81 -1.81 5.26 11.76
N SER A 82 -1.30 4.04 11.85
CA SER A 82 -0.03 3.68 11.22
C SER A 82 -0.27 3.30 9.76
N LEU A 83 0.37 4.03 8.84
CA LEU A 83 0.31 3.73 7.41
C LEU A 83 0.85 2.31 7.13
N LEU A 84 1.94 1.93 7.80
CA LEU A 84 2.53 0.59 7.72
C LEU A 84 1.53 -0.49 8.15
N GLY A 85 0.86 -0.28 9.29
CA GLY A 85 -0.17 -1.19 9.79
C GLY A 85 -1.33 -1.36 8.81
N GLY A 86 -1.75 -0.28 8.14
CA GLY A 86 -2.76 -0.31 7.10
C GLY A 86 -2.36 -1.16 5.89
N VAL A 87 -1.15 -0.97 5.38
CA VAL A 87 -0.60 -1.77 4.27
C VAL A 87 -0.49 -3.24 4.64
N LEU A 88 0.01 -3.54 5.84
CA LEU A 88 0.09 -4.93 6.33
C LEU A 88 -1.29 -5.58 6.45
N GLY A 89 -2.29 -4.86 6.97
CA GLY A 89 -3.67 -5.35 7.02
C GLY A 89 -4.23 -5.69 5.65
N ALA A 90 -3.98 -4.84 4.65
CA ALA A 90 -4.38 -5.10 3.28
C ALA A 90 -3.69 -6.36 2.69
N VAL A 91 -2.37 -6.49 2.91
CA VAL A 91 -1.60 -7.67 2.46
C VAL A 91 -2.11 -8.95 3.13
N VAL A 92 -2.33 -8.94 4.44
CA VAL A 92 -2.89 -10.08 5.19
C VAL A 92 -4.26 -10.48 4.65
N THR A 93 -5.13 -9.50 4.37
CA THR A 93 -6.45 -9.74 3.78
C THR A 93 -6.33 -10.45 2.42
N LEU A 94 -5.45 -9.96 1.55
CA LEU A 94 -5.21 -10.57 0.24
C LEU A 94 -4.66 -12.00 0.36
N LEU A 95 -3.72 -12.24 1.28
CA LEU A 95 -3.16 -13.58 1.53
C LEU A 95 -4.22 -14.54 2.09
N PHE A 96 -5.07 -14.07 3.02
CA PHE A 96 -6.17 -14.88 3.56
C PHE A 96 -7.15 -15.29 2.47
N LEU A 97 -7.49 -14.37 1.57
CA LEU A 97 -8.36 -14.64 0.42
C LEU A 97 -7.70 -15.58 -0.59
N ALA A 98 -6.39 -15.44 -0.82
CA ALA A 98 -5.62 -16.32 -1.70
C ALA A 98 -5.65 -17.78 -1.21
N ASN A 99 -5.63 -17.98 0.10
CA ASN A 99 -5.64 -19.33 0.70
C ASN A 99 -7.02 -20.02 0.64
N ARG A 100 -8.09 -19.28 0.38
CA ARG A 100 -9.43 -19.86 0.19
C ARG A 100 -9.56 -20.38 -1.23
N ARG A 101 -9.30 -21.69 -1.44
CA ARG A 101 -9.33 -22.42 -2.73
C ARG A 101 -10.63 -22.28 -3.54
N LYS A 102 -11.71 -21.79 -2.95
CA LYS A 102 -13.01 -21.58 -3.61
C LYS A 102 -13.14 -20.24 -4.36
N ASN A 103 -12.19 -19.34 -4.21
CA ASN A 103 -12.28 -18.04 -4.86
C ASN A 103 -11.67 -18.11 -6.27
N LEU A 104 -12.52 -18.04 -7.28
CA LEU A 104 -12.16 -17.88 -8.71
C LEU A 104 -11.60 -16.49 -9.04
N LEU A 105 -11.36 -15.65 -8.01
CA LEU A 105 -10.93 -14.27 -8.19
C LEU A 105 -9.46 -14.20 -8.64
N PRO A 106 -9.12 -13.34 -9.61
CA PRO A 106 -7.75 -13.11 -10.06
C PRO A 106 -7.01 -12.22 -9.05
N LEU A 107 -6.65 -12.79 -7.88
CA LEU A 107 -6.10 -12.00 -6.75
C LEU A 107 -4.84 -11.22 -7.09
N GLY A 108 -3.95 -11.77 -7.93
CA GLY A 108 -2.76 -11.05 -8.37
C GLY A 108 -3.12 -9.78 -9.14
N ARG A 109 -4.09 -9.87 -10.06
CA ARG A 109 -4.59 -8.74 -10.84
C ARG A 109 -5.29 -7.69 -9.97
N MET A 110 -6.11 -8.16 -9.03
CA MET A 110 -6.78 -7.29 -8.06
C MET A 110 -5.77 -6.54 -7.19
N ALA A 111 -4.77 -7.25 -6.67
CA ALA A 111 -3.70 -6.65 -5.88
C ALA A 111 -2.95 -5.57 -6.67
N ASP A 112 -2.68 -5.79 -7.97
CA ASP A 112 -2.03 -4.82 -8.83
C ASP A 112 -2.87 -3.54 -8.99
N PHE A 113 -4.19 -3.68 -9.21
CA PHE A 113 -5.10 -2.53 -9.29
C PHE A 113 -5.23 -1.79 -7.95
N PHE A 114 -5.29 -2.53 -6.85
CA PHE A 114 -5.31 -1.94 -5.52
C PHE A 114 -4.03 -1.16 -5.22
N SER A 115 -2.87 -1.65 -5.66
CA SER A 115 -1.59 -0.96 -5.48
C SER A 115 -1.54 0.35 -6.26
N ILE A 116 -2.04 0.39 -7.50
CA ILE A 116 -2.13 1.62 -8.30
C ILE A 116 -3.13 2.61 -7.66
N ALA A 117 -4.30 2.14 -7.26
CA ALA A 117 -5.31 2.96 -6.61
C ALA A 117 -4.78 3.54 -5.28
N PHE A 118 -4.01 2.74 -4.52
CA PHE A 118 -3.40 3.19 -3.28
C PHE A 118 -2.32 4.25 -3.53
N LEU A 119 -1.53 4.14 -4.61
CA LEU A 119 -0.57 5.17 -5.01
C LEU A 119 -1.21 6.53 -5.31
N VAL A 120 -2.44 6.56 -5.81
CA VAL A 120 -3.21 7.81 -5.98
C VAL A 120 -3.70 8.36 -4.64
N THR A 121 -4.14 7.49 -3.74
CA THR A 121 -4.70 7.92 -2.46
C THR A 121 -3.66 8.41 -1.47
N LEU A 122 -2.43 7.90 -1.53
CA LEU A 122 -1.34 8.33 -0.65
C LEU A 122 -1.06 9.84 -0.71
N PRO A 123 -0.86 10.46 -1.90
CA PRO A 123 -0.70 11.91 -2.00
C PRO A 123 -1.88 12.69 -1.39
N VAL A 124 -3.11 12.23 -1.63
CA VAL A 124 -4.32 12.87 -1.07
C VAL A 124 -4.31 12.80 0.46
N GLY A 125 -3.96 11.66 1.03
CA GLY A 125 -3.82 11.48 2.48
C GLY A 125 -2.74 12.38 3.08
N PHE A 126 -1.57 12.47 2.43
CA PHE A 126 -0.48 13.35 2.88
C PHE A 126 -0.80 14.83 2.71
N LEU A 127 -1.54 15.23 1.67
CA LEU A 127 -2.07 16.59 1.54
C LEU A 127 -3.03 16.92 2.67
N GLY A 128 -3.94 16.00 3.00
CA GLY A 128 -4.80 16.16 4.17
C GLY A 128 -4.00 16.33 5.46
N PHE A 129 -2.94 15.53 5.65
CA PHE A 129 -2.05 15.69 6.80
C PHE A 129 -1.34 17.05 6.82
N LEU A 130 -0.88 17.55 5.65
CA LEU A 130 -0.26 18.88 5.53
C LEU A 130 -1.19 20.03 5.95
N MET A 131 -2.47 19.92 5.63
CA MET A 131 -3.46 20.96 6.00
C MET A 131 -3.65 21.06 7.53
N PHE A 132 -3.31 20.01 8.28
CA PHE A 132 -3.53 19.93 9.73
C PHE A 132 -2.25 19.83 10.55
N SER A 133 -1.07 19.65 9.90
CA SER A 133 0.22 19.65 10.60
C SER A 133 0.66 21.08 10.90
N GLU A 134 1.20 21.26 12.10
CA GLU A 134 1.89 22.50 12.44
C GLU A 134 3.07 22.73 11.49
N THR A 135 3.41 24.00 11.24
CA THR A 135 4.52 24.40 10.39
C THR A 135 5.85 23.85 10.95
N GLY A 136 6.70 23.32 10.06
CA GLY A 136 8.02 22.84 10.45
C GLY A 136 8.47 21.59 9.69
N PHE A 137 9.35 20.82 10.29
CA PHE A 137 9.95 19.62 9.68
C PHE A 137 8.91 18.56 9.26
N SER A 138 7.81 18.42 10.01
CA SER A 138 6.71 17.50 9.68
C SER A 138 6.02 17.87 8.38
N ALA A 139 5.83 19.16 8.12
CA ALA A 139 5.24 19.66 6.88
C ALA A 139 6.16 19.42 5.67
N ILE A 140 7.46 19.66 5.81
CA ILE A 140 8.45 19.39 4.74
C ILE A 140 8.46 17.89 4.41
N LYS A 141 8.47 17.04 5.43
CA LYS A 141 8.40 15.57 5.27
C LYS A 141 7.13 15.16 4.52
N ALA A 142 5.98 15.65 4.93
CA ALA A 142 4.70 15.32 4.28
C ALA A 142 4.67 15.84 2.84
N GLY A 143 5.16 17.06 2.57
CA GLY A 143 5.26 17.61 1.22
C GLY A 143 6.15 16.78 0.31
N SER A 144 7.31 16.35 0.78
CA SER A 144 8.20 15.46 0.02
C SER A 144 7.54 14.12 -0.30
N MET A 145 6.74 13.55 0.63
CA MET A 145 5.98 12.32 0.42
C MET A 145 4.90 12.50 -0.65
N VAL A 146 4.17 13.62 -0.65
CA VAL A 146 3.19 13.94 -1.71
C VAL A 146 3.85 13.89 -3.08
N VAL A 147 4.94 14.62 -3.27
CA VAL A 147 5.64 14.68 -4.55
C VAL A 147 6.17 13.31 -4.97
N THR A 148 6.80 12.59 -4.06
CA THR A 148 7.38 11.27 -4.33
C THR A 148 6.31 10.26 -4.76
N TYR A 149 5.19 10.19 -4.05
CA TYR A 149 4.11 9.25 -4.41
C TYR A 149 3.36 9.66 -5.68
N LEU A 150 3.24 10.97 -5.99
CA LEU A 150 2.71 11.42 -7.28
C LEU A 150 3.61 10.98 -8.43
N ILE A 151 4.92 11.14 -8.31
CA ILE A 151 5.87 10.69 -9.33
C ILE A 151 5.76 9.17 -9.53
N LEU A 152 5.76 8.40 -8.43
CA LEU A 152 5.58 6.95 -8.49
C LEU A 152 4.27 6.56 -9.16
N PHE A 153 3.16 7.23 -8.82
CA PHE A 153 1.86 6.98 -9.45
C PHE A 153 1.93 7.18 -10.96
N VAL A 154 2.50 8.29 -11.44
CA VAL A 154 2.64 8.56 -12.88
C VAL A 154 3.49 7.49 -13.56
N ILE A 155 4.59 7.05 -12.93
CA ILE A 155 5.44 5.99 -13.46
C ILE A 155 4.67 4.67 -13.56
N PHE A 156 3.95 4.28 -12.51
CA PHE A 156 3.18 3.04 -12.47
C PHE A 156 2.05 3.04 -13.51
N LEU A 157 1.33 4.15 -13.62
CA LEU A 157 0.23 4.28 -14.57
C LEU A 157 0.71 4.32 -16.03
N LYS A 158 1.78 5.05 -16.31
CA LYS A 158 2.25 5.26 -17.70
C LYS A 158 3.08 4.09 -18.23
N PHE A 159 3.91 3.47 -17.39
CA PHE A 159 4.85 2.43 -17.83
C PHE A 159 4.47 1.03 -17.40
N LEU A 160 4.03 0.82 -16.16
CA LEU A 160 3.79 -0.53 -15.63
C LEU A 160 2.40 -1.06 -15.98
N LEU A 161 1.37 -0.21 -15.88
CA LEU A 161 0.01 -0.61 -16.20
C LEU A 161 -0.14 -1.08 -17.65
N PRO A 162 0.37 -0.38 -18.69
CA PRO A 162 0.28 -0.87 -20.06
C PRO A 162 1.04 -2.20 -20.27
N GLN A 163 2.15 -2.41 -19.58
CA GLN A 163 2.90 -3.68 -19.65
C GLN A 163 2.13 -4.84 -19.02
N LEU A 164 1.41 -4.59 -17.93
CA LEU A 164 0.54 -5.56 -17.29
C LEU A 164 -0.67 -5.90 -18.20
N LEU A 165 -1.33 -4.88 -18.77
CA LEU A 165 -2.46 -5.06 -19.67
C LEU A 165 -2.08 -5.83 -20.94
N ASN A 166 -0.88 -5.58 -21.47
CA ASN A 166 -0.33 -6.29 -22.63
C ASN A 166 0.25 -7.68 -22.29
N GLY A 167 0.11 -8.17 -21.05
CA GLY A 167 0.58 -9.48 -20.62
C GLY A 167 2.10 -9.65 -20.56
N LYS A 168 2.87 -8.55 -20.62
CA LYS A 168 4.34 -8.58 -20.49
C LYS A 168 4.81 -8.81 -19.06
N LEU A 169 4.01 -8.38 -18.08
CA LEU A 169 4.21 -8.60 -16.67
C LEU A 169 3.23 -9.66 -16.16
N LYS A 170 3.65 -10.43 -15.18
CA LYS A 170 2.77 -11.38 -14.49
C LYS A 170 1.86 -10.66 -13.50
N GLU A 171 0.69 -11.24 -13.25
CA GLU A 171 -0.24 -10.75 -12.22
C GLU A 171 0.44 -10.75 -10.85
N GLY A 172 0.29 -9.64 -10.10
CA GLY A 172 0.94 -9.42 -8.80
C GLY A 172 2.31 -8.73 -8.87
N THR A 173 2.89 -8.54 -10.06
CA THR A 173 4.21 -7.90 -10.21
C THR A 173 4.18 -6.43 -9.84
N ILE A 174 3.11 -5.70 -10.19
CA ILE A 174 2.96 -4.28 -9.83
C ILE A 174 2.86 -4.13 -8.32
N THR A 175 2.14 -5.03 -7.64
CA THR A 175 2.03 -5.04 -6.18
C THR A 175 3.38 -5.23 -5.51
N LEU A 176 4.20 -6.17 -6.00
CA LEU A 176 5.54 -6.37 -5.45
C LEU A 176 6.45 -5.17 -5.67
N LEU A 177 6.40 -4.55 -6.86
CA LEU A 177 7.12 -3.30 -7.13
C LEU A 177 6.63 -2.16 -6.23
N PHE A 178 5.31 -2.04 -6.03
CA PHE A 178 4.75 -1.08 -5.10
C PHE A 178 5.30 -1.27 -3.67
N LEU A 179 5.30 -2.50 -3.15
CA LEU A 179 5.81 -2.80 -1.80
C LEU A 179 7.31 -2.46 -1.66
N ILE A 180 8.10 -2.70 -2.69
CA ILE A 180 9.52 -2.31 -2.74
C ILE A 180 9.65 -0.79 -2.68
N CYS A 181 8.97 -0.06 -3.56
CA CYS A 181 9.02 1.41 -3.59
C CYS A 181 8.49 2.02 -2.28
N PHE A 182 7.38 1.49 -1.76
CA PHE A 182 6.80 1.90 -0.49
C PHE A 182 7.79 1.75 0.66
N SER A 183 8.45 0.59 0.76
CA SER A 183 9.44 0.35 1.80
C SER A 183 10.64 1.29 1.69
N VAL A 184 11.18 1.48 0.49
CA VAL A 184 12.33 2.37 0.25
C VAL A 184 11.99 3.82 0.60
N VAL A 185 10.85 4.35 0.11
CA VAL A 185 10.42 5.73 0.37
C VAL A 185 10.25 5.98 1.87
N ASN A 186 9.59 5.05 2.59
CA ASN A 186 9.39 5.21 4.03
C ASN A 186 10.70 5.05 4.82
N LEU A 187 11.60 4.13 4.44
CA LEU A 187 12.93 4.01 5.06
C LEU A 187 13.76 5.28 4.90
N ILE A 188 13.81 5.84 3.69
CA ILE A 188 14.48 7.11 3.43
C ILE A 188 13.87 8.23 4.28
N SER A 189 12.54 8.36 4.27
CA SER A 189 11.84 9.36 5.06
C SER A 189 12.08 9.25 6.57
N ASN A 190 12.25 8.03 7.08
CA ASN A 190 12.54 7.79 8.50
C ASN A 190 14.03 7.96 8.85
N ALA A 191 14.93 7.88 7.87
CA ALA A 191 16.36 8.09 8.06
C ALA A 191 16.71 9.58 8.20
N PHE A 192 16.02 10.47 7.47
CA PHE A 192 16.35 11.91 7.44
C PHE A 192 16.37 12.61 8.81
N PRO A 193 15.46 12.34 9.77
CA PRO A 193 15.49 13.02 11.08
C PRO A 193 16.46 12.42 12.08
N LYS A 194 17.06 11.24 11.79
CA LYS A 194 17.86 10.48 12.77
C LYS A 194 19.33 10.47 12.36
N ILE A 195 20.14 11.16 13.14
CA ILE A 195 21.59 11.25 12.92
C ILE A 195 22.31 9.96 13.39
N HIS A 196 21.70 9.18 14.30
CA HIS A 196 22.31 7.98 14.86
C HIS A 196 21.76 6.69 14.22
N VAL A 197 22.65 5.93 13.57
CA VAL A 197 22.33 4.66 12.90
C VAL A 197 21.70 3.63 13.85
N LEU A 198 22.14 3.61 15.12
CA LEU A 198 21.60 2.69 16.13
C LEU A 198 20.12 2.93 16.43
N ASP A 199 19.68 4.20 16.46
CA ASP A 199 18.28 4.54 16.73
C ASP A 199 17.36 4.21 15.53
N PHE A 200 17.93 4.21 14.32
CA PHE A 200 17.22 3.75 13.13
C PHE A 200 16.84 2.27 13.21
N PHE A 201 17.77 1.41 13.65
CA PHE A 201 17.51 -0.03 13.78
C PHE A 201 16.73 -0.42 15.04
N LYS A 202 16.66 0.42 16.07
CA LYS A 202 15.79 0.20 17.24
C LYS A 202 14.32 0.41 16.93
N ASN A 203 13.99 1.12 15.84
CA ASN A 203 12.61 1.38 15.48
C ASN A 203 12.01 0.13 14.80
N ILE A 204 11.01 -0.47 15.45
CA ILE A 204 10.30 -1.66 14.96
C ILE A 204 9.70 -1.43 13.55
N GLU A 205 9.20 -0.22 13.27
CA GLU A 205 8.65 0.10 11.95
C GLU A 205 9.70 -0.05 10.84
N ASN A 206 10.94 0.41 11.08
CA ASN A 206 12.03 0.29 10.10
C ASN A 206 12.42 -1.17 9.87
N LEU A 207 12.46 -1.99 10.92
CA LEU A 207 12.73 -3.43 10.79
C LEU A 207 11.66 -4.12 9.94
N ILE A 208 10.39 -3.82 10.18
CA ILE A 208 9.28 -4.37 9.40
C ILE A 208 9.38 -3.94 7.94
N LEU A 209 9.69 -2.66 7.65
CA LEU A 209 9.89 -2.16 6.30
C LEU A 209 11.04 -2.89 5.57
N ILE A 210 12.14 -3.17 6.25
CA ILE A 210 13.26 -3.95 5.70
C ILE A 210 12.81 -5.38 5.37
N VAL A 211 12.03 -6.02 6.25
CA VAL A 211 11.50 -7.36 6.01
C VAL A 211 10.57 -7.36 4.79
N ILE A 212 9.65 -6.38 4.69
CA ILE A 212 8.75 -6.24 3.54
C ILE A 212 9.56 -6.07 2.25
N PHE A 213 10.58 -5.21 2.27
CA PHE A 213 11.46 -4.96 1.13
C PHE A 213 12.13 -6.26 0.65
N ILE A 214 12.77 -7.00 1.57
CA ILE A 214 13.47 -8.25 1.24
C ILE A 214 12.48 -9.30 0.72
N CYS A 215 11.35 -9.50 1.39
CA CYS A 215 10.33 -10.46 0.96
C CYS A 215 9.76 -10.11 -0.41
N ALA A 216 9.41 -8.85 -0.65
CA ALA A 216 8.89 -8.41 -1.94
C ALA A 216 9.92 -8.57 -3.06
N LEU A 217 11.19 -8.29 -2.80
CA LEU A 217 12.27 -8.44 -3.76
C LEU A 217 12.50 -9.92 -4.12
N VAL A 218 12.57 -10.81 -3.12
CA VAL A 218 12.71 -12.25 -3.34
C VAL A 218 11.54 -12.81 -4.14
N LEU A 219 10.31 -12.43 -3.79
CA LEU A 219 9.11 -12.86 -4.50
C LEU A 219 9.11 -12.36 -5.95
N LEU A 220 9.49 -11.12 -6.20
CA LEU A 220 9.57 -10.53 -7.54
C LEU A 220 10.59 -11.25 -8.41
N VAL A 221 11.79 -11.50 -7.88
CA VAL A 221 12.85 -12.25 -8.60
C VAL A 221 12.37 -13.65 -8.96
N ARG A 222 11.68 -14.33 -8.04
CA ARG A 222 11.10 -15.66 -8.25
C ARG A 222 9.97 -15.64 -9.27
N GLN A 223 9.06 -14.70 -9.16
CA GLN A 223 7.85 -14.59 -9.99
C GLN A 223 8.20 -14.29 -11.45
N GLU A 224 9.07 -13.32 -11.72
CA GLU A 224 9.48 -12.92 -13.06
C GLU A 224 10.60 -13.80 -13.64
N LYS A 225 11.09 -14.78 -12.88
CA LYS A 225 12.22 -15.64 -13.26
C LYS A 225 13.44 -14.85 -13.73
N LEU A 226 13.72 -13.72 -13.08
CA LEU A 226 14.77 -12.77 -13.48
C LEU A 226 16.14 -13.44 -13.54
N LEU A 227 16.45 -14.35 -12.63
CA LEU A 227 17.71 -15.08 -12.61
C LEU A 227 17.93 -15.92 -13.88
N LEU A 228 16.86 -16.52 -14.43
CA LEU A 228 16.94 -17.29 -15.67
C LEU A 228 17.12 -16.35 -16.87
N LYS A 229 16.41 -15.25 -16.93
CA LYS A 229 16.56 -14.23 -17.99
C LYS A 229 17.97 -13.64 -18.01
N ILE A 230 18.58 -13.36 -16.84
CA ILE A 230 19.95 -12.87 -16.74
C ILE A 230 20.95 -13.93 -17.20
N LYS A 231 20.74 -15.22 -16.85
CA LYS A 231 21.61 -16.32 -17.26
C LYS A 231 21.57 -16.57 -18.78
N GLU A 232 20.39 -16.44 -19.38
CA GLU A 232 20.22 -16.51 -20.83
C GLU A 232 20.89 -15.35 -21.57
N PHE A 233 20.78 -14.13 -21.01
CA PHE A 233 21.44 -12.95 -21.57
C PHE A 233 22.96 -13.05 -21.53
N ARG A 234 23.52 -13.61 -20.44
CA ARG A 234 24.98 -13.88 -20.34
C ARG A 234 25.47 -14.97 -21.29
N ARG A 235 24.61 -15.91 -21.68
CA ARG A 235 25.00 -16.97 -22.66
C ARG A 235 24.97 -16.49 -24.10
N LYS A 236 24.26 -15.38 -24.37
CA LYS A 236 24.17 -14.80 -25.73
C LYS A 236 25.24 -13.74 -26.02
N LYS A 237 26.03 -13.35 -25.03
CA LYS A 237 27.24 -12.55 -25.16
C LYS A 237 28.47 -13.44 -25.16
#